data_24c1fc36d489eff7b422167408af19dc
#
_entry.id   24c1fc36d489eff7b422167408af19dc
#
_cell.length_a   1.000
_cell.length_b   1.000
_cell.length_c   1.000
_cell.angle_alpha   90.00
_cell.angle_beta   90.00
_cell.angle_gamma   90.00
#
_symmetry.space_group_name_H-M   'P 1'
#
loop_
_entity.id
_entity.type
_entity.pdbx_description
1 polymer ?
#
loop_
_entity_poly.entity_id
_entity_poly.type
_entity_poly.pdbx_seq_one_letter_code
_entity_poly.pdbx_strand_id
1 'polypeptide(L)'
;FHMLKIRLTRLGAKKAPFYRIVVADARAPREGRPVDTIGQYDATKQPAIVNVDEEKALAWLAKGAQPTDTVRSLFKKQGVMQKFADAKK
;
A
#
# COMPACT_ATOMS: atom_id res chain seq x y z
N PHE A 1 4.03 -21.00 2.76
CA PHE A 1 3.04 -20.14 3.43
C PHE A 1 3.66 -18.75 3.66
N HIS A 2 3.22 -17.77 2.93
CA HIS A 2 3.81 -16.44 2.97
C HIS A 2 2.88 -15.44 3.62
N MET A 3 3.40 -14.72 4.61
CA MET A 3 2.69 -13.58 5.17
C MET A 3 3.05 -12.36 4.34
N LEU A 4 2.09 -11.88 3.58
CA LEU A 4 2.27 -10.70 2.75
C LEU A 4 1.77 -9.47 3.49
N LYS A 5 2.54 -8.40 3.42
CA LYS A 5 2.21 -7.11 4.00
C LYS A 5 2.15 -6.05 2.93
N ILE A 6 1.19 -5.16 3.03
CA ILE A 6 1.11 -3.97 2.18
C ILE A 6 1.65 -2.82 3.00
N ARG A 7 2.75 -2.22 2.55
CA ARG A 7 3.44 -1.20 3.32
C ARG A 7 3.95 -0.07 2.45
N LEU A 8 4.37 1.02 3.08
CA LEU A 8 4.99 2.14 2.39
C LEU A 8 6.51 1.95 2.38
N THR A 9 7.09 2.20 1.22
CA THR A 9 8.54 2.25 1.05
C THR A 9 8.92 3.70 0.76
N ARG A 10 9.82 4.26 1.54
CA ARG A 10 10.26 5.63 1.35
C ARG A 10 11.25 5.72 0.20
N LEU A 11 11.01 6.68 -0.68
CA LEU A 11 11.89 7.00 -1.80
C LEU A 11 12.16 8.50 -1.78
N GLY A 12 13.21 8.93 -2.46
CA GLY A 12 13.49 10.34 -2.64
C GLY A 12 14.41 10.94 -1.58
N ALA A 13 14.62 12.25 -1.66
CA ALA A 13 15.55 12.99 -0.80
C ALA A 13 14.93 13.28 0.57
N LYS A 14 15.79 13.70 1.52
CA LYS A 14 15.38 13.99 2.89
C LYS A 14 14.27 15.04 2.99
N LYS A 15 14.27 16.02 2.09
CA LYS A 15 13.32 17.14 2.13
C LYS A 15 12.10 16.93 1.23
N ALA A 16 12.06 15.83 0.50
CA ALA A 16 10.97 15.53 -0.42
C ALA A 16 10.57 14.07 -0.29
N PRO A 17 9.93 13.69 0.84
CA PRO A 17 9.55 12.30 1.05
C PRO A 17 8.50 11.86 0.03
N PHE A 18 8.79 10.80 -0.63
CA PHE A 18 7.90 10.16 -1.59
C PHE A 18 7.81 8.69 -1.21
N TYR A 19 6.61 8.16 -1.20
CA TYR A 19 6.39 6.78 -0.76
C TYR A 19 5.75 5.97 -1.87
N ARG A 20 6.11 4.70 -1.91
CA ARG A 20 5.49 3.73 -2.80
C ARG A 20 4.74 2.71 -1.95
N ILE A 21 3.51 2.41 -2.35
CA ILE A 21 2.70 1.41 -1.66
C ILE A 21 3.03 0.07 -2.31
N VAL A 22 3.63 -0.83 -1.53
CA VAL A 22 4.15 -2.10 -2.06
C VAL A 22 3.62 -3.28 -1.25
N VAL A 23 3.55 -4.43 -1.91
CA VAL A 23 3.29 -5.71 -1.27
C VAL A 23 4.61 -6.44 -1.11
N ALA A 24 4.93 -6.85 0.10
CA ALA A 24 6.18 -7.54 0.38
C ALA A 24 5.95 -8.65 1.40
N ASP A 25 6.80 -9.69 1.33
CA ASP A 25 6.80 -10.74 2.33
C ASP A 25 7.28 -10.15 3.66
N ALA A 26 6.54 -10.44 4.74
CA ALA A 26 6.89 -9.93 6.07
C ALA A 26 8.27 -10.35 6.54
N ARG A 27 8.81 -11.45 5.99
CA ARG A 27 10.13 -11.96 6.32
C ARG A 27 11.23 -11.39 5.44
N ALA A 28 10.87 -10.71 4.34
CA ALA A 28 11.86 -10.16 3.44
C ALA A 28 12.58 -8.98 4.10
N PRO A 29 13.89 -8.81 3.83
CA PRO A 29 14.58 -7.63 4.31
C PRO A 29 13.98 -6.36 3.72
N ARG A 30 14.10 -5.24 4.44
CA ARG A 30 13.56 -3.96 4.00
C ARG A 30 14.04 -3.58 2.60
N GLU A 31 15.24 -3.97 2.26
CA GLU A 31 15.86 -3.66 0.97
C GLU A 31 15.54 -4.68 -0.11
N GLY A 32 14.81 -5.73 0.26
CA GLY A 32 14.40 -6.75 -0.69
C GLY A 32 13.39 -6.21 -1.69
N ARG A 33 13.34 -6.85 -2.86
CA ARG A 33 12.38 -6.47 -3.89
C ARG A 33 10.96 -6.79 -3.43
N PRO A 34 10.02 -5.84 -3.59
CA PRO A 34 8.62 -6.13 -3.27
C PRO A 34 8.04 -7.14 -4.26
N VAL A 35 7.00 -7.83 -3.82
CA VAL A 35 6.25 -8.75 -4.67
C VAL A 35 5.52 -7.97 -5.75
N ASP A 36 4.95 -6.82 -5.41
CA ASP A 36 4.20 -5.98 -6.34
C ASP A 36 4.18 -4.55 -5.83
N THR A 37 3.89 -3.62 -6.72
CA THR A 37 3.69 -2.22 -6.38
C THR A 37 2.23 -1.86 -6.67
N ILE A 38 1.54 -1.34 -5.65
CA ILE A 38 0.11 -1.02 -5.74
C ILE A 38 -0.12 0.45 -6.08
N GLY A 39 0.75 1.34 -5.60
CA GLY A 39 0.53 2.76 -5.83
C GLY A 39 1.62 3.62 -5.26
N GLN A 40 1.33 4.92 -5.16
CA GLN A 40 2.28 5.93 -4.72
C GLN A 40 1.60 6.92 -3.79
N TYR A 41 2.39 7.48 -2.88
CA TYR A 41 1.92 8.49 -1.96
C TYR A 41 2.95 9.62 -1.89
N ASP A 42 2.54 10.82 -2.29
CA ASP A 42 3.38 12.00 -2.27
C ASP A 42 2.89 12.94 -1.15
N ALA A 43 3.61 12.94 -0.04
CA ALA A 43 3.26 13.76 1.12
C ALA A 43 3.72 15.21 0.97
N THR A 44 4.53 15.53 -0.05
CA THR A 44 5.02 16.89 -0.25
C THR A 44 3.98 17.81 -0.85
N LYS A 45 2.95 17.25 -1.48
CA LYS A 45 1.87 18.03 -2.08
C LYS A 45 0.80 18.35 -1.05
N GLN A 46 0.11 19.46 -1.26
CA GLN A 46 -1.03 19.85 -0.41
C GLN A 46 -2.24 20.11 -1.29
N PRO A 47 -3.27 19.26 -1.21
CA PRO A 47 -3.29 18.05 -0.37
C PRO A 47 -2.35 16.96 -0.88
N ALA A 48 -1.98 16.04 -0.02
CA ALA A 48 -1.12 14.93 -0.40
C ALA A 48 -1.75 14.14 -1.55
N ILE A 49 -0.92 13.74 -2.51
CA ILE A 49 -1.39 12.98 -3.66
C ILE A 49 -1.24 11.48 -3.36
N VAL A 50 -2.33 10.75 -3.48
CA VAL A 50 -2.35 9.30 -3.28
C VAL A 50 -2.91 8.67 -4.54
N ASN A 51 -2.08 7.90 -5.23
CA ASN A 51 -2.50 7.12 -6.40
C ASN A 51 -2.47 5.64 -6.02
N VAL A 52 -3.62 4.98 -6.06
CA VAL A 52 -3.74 3.56 -5.71
C VAL A 52 -4.38 2.82 -6.88
N ASP A 53 -3.76 1.71 -7.28
CA ASP A 53 -4.38 0.78 -8.22
C ASP A 53 -5.37 -0.07 -7.44
N GLU A 54 -6.64 0.31 -7.49
CA GLU A 54 -7.68 -0.36 -6.71
C GLU A 54 -7.79 -1.84 -7.04
N GLU A 55 -7.67 -2.21 -8.30
CA GLU A 55 -7.77 -3.60 -8.71
C GLU A 55 -6.67 -4.46 -8.07
N LYS A 56 -5.43 -3.97 -8.10
CA LYS A 56 -4.33 -4.67 -7.46
C LYS A 56 -4.50 -4.72 -5.95
N ALA A 57 -4.91 -3.60 -5.35
CA ALA A 57 -5.12 -3.55 -3.91
C ALA A 57 -6.18 -4.56 -3.47
N LEU A 58 -7.31 -4.59 -4.16
CA LEU A 58 -8.38 -5.54 -3.86
C LEU A 58 -7.94 -6.97 -4.05
N ALA A 59 -7.19 -7.25 -5.12
CA ALA A 59 -6.71 -8.60 -5.40
C ALA A 59 -5.76 -9.08 -4.28
N TRP A 60 -4.84 -8.23 -3.85
CA TRP A 60 -3.90 -8.62 -2.79
C TRP A 60 -4.59 -8.74 -1.43
N LEU A 61 -5.54 -7.87 -1.13
CA LEU A 61 -6.33 -8.00 0.10
C LEU A 61 -7.12 -9.31 0.11
N ALA A 62 -7.68 -9.69 -1.04
CA ALA A 62 -8.41 -10.95 -1.18
C ALA A 62 -7.51 -12.16 -0.99
N LYS A 63 -6.21 -12.03 -1.33
CA LYS A 63 -5.22 -13.09 -1.13
C LYS A 63 -4.69 -13.14 0.30
N GLY A 64 -5.12 -12.25 1.17
CA GLY A 64 -4.73 -12.23 2.57
C GLY A 64 -3.57 -11.28 2.90
N ALA A 65 -3.15 -10.43 1.97
CA ALA A 65 -2.14 -9.43 2.28
C ALA A 65 -2.70 -8.45 3.31
N GLN A 66 -1.88 -8.15 4.33
CA GLN A 66 -2.32 -7.30 5.44
C GLN A 66 -1.71 -5.90 5.32
N PRO A 67 -2.55 -4.85 5.22
CA PRO A 67 -2.03 -3.49 5.19
C PRO A 67 -1.53 -3.06 6.56
N THR A 68 -0.44 -2.29 6.57
CA THR A 68 0.00 -1.61 7.79
C THR A 68 -1.03 -0.55 8.17
N ASP A 69 -0.95 -0.03 9.40
CA ASP A 69 -1.91 0.97 9.86
C ASP A 69 -1.95 2.19 8.95
N THR A 70 -0.79 2.67 8.52
CA THR A 70 -0.70 3.82 7.62
C THR A 70 -1.36 3.52 6.28
N VAL A 71 -1.05 2.36 5.68
CA VAL A 71 -1.64 1.95 4.40
C VAL A 71 -3.14 1.76 4.54
N ARG A 72 -3.58 1.17 5.64
CA ARG A 72 -5.01 0.99 5.91
C ARG A 72 -5.74 2.33 5.94
N SER A 73 -5.13 3.34 6.59
CA SER A 73 -5.70 4.69 6.62
C SER A 73 -5.80 5.30 5.22
N LEU A 74 -4.75 5.12 4.41
CA LEU A 74 -4.76 5.61 3.03
C LEU A 74 -5.84 4.91 2.19
N PHE A 75 -5.97 3.60 2.33
CA PHE A 75 -6.98 2.83 1.62
C PHE A 75 -8.39 3.24 2.05
N LYS A 76 -8.57 3.50 3.33
CA LYS A 76 -9.85 3.96 3.85
C LYS A 76 -10.25 5.30 3.24
N LYS A 77 -9.30 6.23 3.15
CA LYS A 77 -9.54 7.54 2.54
C LYS A 77 -9.87 7.43 1.05
N GLN A 78 -9.28 6.48 0.36
CA GLN A 78 -9.52 6.26 -1.06
C GLN A 78 -10.74 5.36 -1.34
N GLY A 79 -11.39 4.88 -0.29
CA GLY A 79 -12.55 4.01 -0.45
C GLY A 79 -12.23 2.57 -0.78
N VAL A 80 -10.95 2.19 -0.80
CA VAL A 80 -10.53 0.83 -1.15
C VAL A 80 -11.01 -0.17 -0.10
N MET A 81 -10.90 0.16 1.18
CA MET A 81 -11.33 -0.74 2.24
C MET A 81 -12.83 -0.97 2.20
N GLN A 82 -13.61 0.05 1.85
CA GLN A 82 -15.05 -0.08 1.70
C GLN A 82 -15.39 -1.02 0.53
N LYS A 83 -14.70 -0.85 -0.59
CA LYS A 83 -14.89 -1.72 -1.75
C LYS A 83 -14.55 -3.17 -1.44
N PHE A 84 -13.49 -3.38 -0.67
CA PHE A 84 -13.09 -4.71 -0.26
C PHE A 84 -14.14 -5.36 0.65
N ALA A 85 -14.65 -4.60 1.62
CA ALA A 85 -15.70 -5.08 2.50
C ALA A 85 -16.97 -5.44 1.71
N ASP A 86 -17.34 -4.60 0.72
CA ASP A 86 -18.50 -4.86 -0.12
C ASP A 86 -18.31 -6.11 -0.98
N ALA A 87 -17.10 -6.32 -1.48
CA ALA A 87 -16.80 -7.50 -2.29
C ALA A 87 -16.88 -8.81 -1.50
N LYS A 88 -16.67 -8.75 -0.18
CA LYS A 88 -16.75 -9.93 0.68
C LYS A 88 -18.18 -10.34 1.02
N LYS A 89 -19.12 -9.45 0.83
CA LYS A 89 -20.52 -9.78 1.03
C LYS A 89 -21.01 -10.63 -0.13
#